data_5b1ff338f888754d0924f27c7ebd496d
#
_entry.id   5b1ff338f888754d0924f27c7ebd496d
#
_cell.length_a   1.000
_cell.length_b   1.000
_cell.length_c   1.000
_cell.angle_alpha   90.00
_cell.angle_beta   90.00
_cell.angle_gamma   90.00
#
_symmetry.space_group_name_H-M   'P 1'
#
loop_
_entity.id
_entity.type
_entity.pdbx_description
1 polymer ?
#
loop_
_entity_poly.entity_id
_entity_poly.type
_entity_poly.pdbx_seq_one_letter_code
_entity_poly.pdbx_strand_id
1 'polypeptide(L)'
;MKIKDLDKQWEDGVAKSITFIVTKDCQLACKYCYLVGKNTKERMTWDVAKQAIDYILDHESDMSEESVIWDFIGGEPFLEIDLIDKICDYLKVEMFRRNHHWFNSYRFSFSTNGINYATDKVQHFIKKNHEHLSIGITIDGTKRKHDLNRIWKTAEMEHGIMPKPEEEQGSYDDVVKNIPLWLEQFPGAGTKVTISSADIPYIKESVLHLYSLGIHEVNINCVFEDVWKDGDDKLFEQQLTELADAIIDGGYYTDFACSFFTEQMGKPMDCQNDNQNWCGAGRMLAVDAEGNFYPCTRFAQYSLRSKKAWIIGNVHNGIDKNRLRPFLTLDRCTQSTDKCINCEVASGCAWCQGENYDAADTPTVYQRSTAICKMHKARVRANNYYWNKLYRKLEKEGEREAFENRKKAESPKC
;
A
#
# COMPACT_ATOMS: atom_id res chain seq x y z
N MET A 1 23.60 -5.29 9.25
CA MET A 1 22.95 -4.59 8.14
C MET A 1 22.33 -3.30 8.65
N LYS A 2 22.39 -2.20 7.91
CA LYS A 2 21.83 -0.91 8.33
C LYS A 2 20.36 -0.85 7.90
N ILE A 3 19.51 -0.12 8.64
CA ILE A 3 18.08 0.08 8.28
C ILE A 3 17.90 0.56 6.83
N LYS A 4 18.82 1.40 6.34
CA LYS A 4 18.83 1.86 4.95
C LYS A 4 18.96 0.71 3.92
N ASP A 5 19.66 -0.37 4.28
CA ASP A 5 19.77 -1.55 3.41
C ASP A 5 18.48 -2.38 3.42
N LEU A 6 17.73 -2.33 4.53
CA LEU A 6 16.41 -2.97 4.61
C LEU A 6 15.38 -2.27 3.70
N ASP A 7 15.40 -0.93 3.61
CA ASP A 7 14.54 -0.19 2.68
C ASP A 7 14.81 -0.61 1.23
N LYS A 8 16.08 -0.69 0.86
CA LYS A 8 16.48 -1.16 -0.46
C LYS A 8 15.99 -2.59 -0.74
N GLN A 9 16.16 -3.50 0.22
CA GLN A 9 15.69 -4.88 0.07
C GLN A 9 14.18 -4.98 -0.06
N TRP A 10 13.44 -4.09 0.62
CA TRP A 10 11.99 -4.02 0.49
C TRP A 10 11.57 -3.55 -0.91
N GLU A 11 12.20 -2.51 -1.45
CA GLU A 11 11.97 -2.01 -2.81
C GLU A 11 12.26 -3.08 -3.86
N ASP A 12 13.32 -3.84 -3.67
CA ASP A 12 13.74 -4.94 -4.55
C ASP A 12 12.93 -6.24 -4.33
N GLY A 13 11.98 -6.25 -3.38
CA GLY A 13 11.18 -7.42 -3.06
C GLY A 13 11.94 -8.57 -2.37
N VAL A 14 13.07 -8.27 -1.76
CA VAL A 14 13.95 -9.24 -1.09
C VAL A 14 13.57 -9.48 0.36
N ALA A 15 12.88 -8.53 1.00
CA ALA A 15 12.41 -8.68 2.36
C ALA A 15 11.11 -9.49 2.44
N LYS A 16 11.00 -10.38 3.43
CA LYS A 16 9.73 -11.03 3.79
C LYS A 16 8.77 -10.01 4.36
N SER A 17 7.56 -9.94 3.84
CA SER A 17 6.48 -9.13 4.43
C SER A 17 5.52 -10.05 5.18
N ILE A 18 5.36 -9.80 6.48
CA ILE A 18 4.46 -10.53 7.36
C ILE A 18 3.50 -9.52 7.99
N THR A 19 2.23 -9.65 7.67
CA THR A 19 1.20 -8.71 8.08
C THR A 19 0.31 -9.29 9.17
N PHE A 20 0.25 -8.63 10.34
CA PHE A 20 -0.70 -8.92 11.40
C PHE A 20 -1.94 -8.07 11.23
N ILE A 21 -3.10 -8.72 11.09
CA ILE A 21 -4.41 -8.07 11.07
C ILE A 21 -4.90 -8.00 12.51
N VAL A 22 -4.48 -6.95 13.22
CA VAL A 22 -4.66 -6.86 14.68
C VAL A 22 -6.08 -6.54 15.10
N THR A 23 -6.87 -5.91 14.22
CA THR A 23 -8.27 -5.57 14.49
C THR A 23 -9.05 -5.36 13.20
N LYS A 24 -10.36 -5.59 13.24
CA LYS A 24 -11.29 -5.18 12.17
C LYS A 24 -11.97 -3.83 12.49
N ASP A 25 -11.77 -3.26 13.68
CA ASP A 25 -12.36 -1.98 14.05
C ASP A 25 -11.57 -0.78 13.48
N CYS A 26 -12.30 0.29 13.20
CA CYS A 26 -11.77 1.55 12.69
C CYS A 26 -12.67 2.69 13.13
N GLN A 27 -12.09 3.87 13.44
CA GLN A 27 -12.88 5.07 13.70
C GLN A 27 -13.54 5.61 12.41
N LEU A 28 -13.01 5.23 11.23
CA LEU A 28 -13.47 5.74 9.95
C LEU A 28 -14.24 4.70 9.14
N ALA A 29 -15.18 5.18 8.35
CA ALA A 29 -15.95 4.44 7.36
C ALA A 29 -15.63 4.90 5.93
N CYS A 30 -14.34 4.85 5.55
CA CYS A 30 -13.90 5.31 4.22
C CYS A 30 -14.65 4.59 3.10
N LYS A 31 -15.24 5.34 2.16
CA LYS A 31 -16.12 4.82 1.10
C LYS A 31 -15.40 3.91 0.10
N TYR A 32 -14.13 4.14 -0.15
CA TYR A 32 -13.28 3.33 -1.05
C TYR A 32 -12.55 2.18 -0.33
N CYS A 33 -12.82 1.93 0.95
CA CYS A 33 -12.07 0.95 1.71
C CYS A 33 -12.31 -0.46 1.18
N TYR A 34 -11.24 -1.14 0.80
CA TYR A 34 -11.33 -2.53 0.32
C TYR A 34 -11.66 -3.53 1.44
N LEU A 35 -11.57 -3.12 2.69
CA LEU A 35 -11.97 -3.93 3.85
C LEU A 35 -13.48 -3.83 4.04
N VAL A 36 -14.23 -4.58 3.23
CA VAL A 36 -15.70 -4.51 3.21
C VAL A 36 -16.34 -5.07 4.47
N GLY A 37 -15.68 -5.96 5.19
CA GLY A 37 -16.13 -6.55 6.46
C GLY A 37 -15.53 -5.89 7.70
N LYS A 38 -15.03 -4.66 7.61
CA LYS A 38 -14.48 -3.92 8.76
C LYS A 38 -15.57 -3.37 9.68
N ASN A 39 -15.15 -2.65 10.70
CA ASN A 39 -16.00 -2.01 11.72
C ASN A 39 -16.71 -2.99 12.64
N THR A 40 -16.13 -4.16 12.84
CA THR A 40 -16.51 -5.10 13.89
C THR A 40 -15.54 -4.98 15.07
N LYS A 41 -15.95 -5.45 16.26
CA LYS A 41 -15.10 -5.42 17.47
C LYS A 41 -14.12 -6.59 17.54
N GLU A 42 -13.96 -7.34 16.43
CA GLU A 42 -13.00 -8.45 16.37
C GLU A 42 -11.57 -7.92 16.40
N ARG A 43 -10.77 -8.51 17.26
CA ARG A 43 -9.37 -8.16 17.48
C ARG A 43 -8.53 -9.40 17.79
N MET A 44 -7.29 -9.35 17.37
CA MET A 44 -6.33 -10.41 17.64
C MET A 44 -6.04 -10.52 19.13
N THR A 45 -5.98 -11.73 19.66
CA THR A 45 -5.55 -11.96 21.02
C THR A 45 -4.05 -12.13 21.08
N TRP A 46 -3.48 -11.91 22.28
CA TRP A 46 -2.07 -12.15 22.53
C TRP A 46 -1.67 -13.61 22.21
N ASP A 47 -2.51 -14.57 22.57
CA ASP A 47 -2.20 -15.99 22.39
C ASP A 47 -2.12 -16.37 20.91
N VAL A 48 -3.00 -15.82 20.08
CA VAL A 48 -2.95 -16.00 18.60
C VAL A 48 -1.70 -15.33 18.04
N ALA A 49 -1.41 -14.07 18.42
CA ALA A 49 -0.22 -13.38 17.96
C ALA A 49 1.06 -14.15 18.32
N LYS A 50 1.16 -14.62 19.57
CA LYS A 50 2.30 -15.40 20.05
C LYS A 50 2.47 -16.69 19.26
N GLN A 51 1.40 -17.47 19.07
CA GLN A 51 1.44 -18.72 18.29
C GLN A 51 1.88 -18.48 16.85
N ALA A 52 1.40 -17.40 16.21
CA ALA A 52 1.81 -17.04 14.87
C ALA A 52 3.30 -16.69 14.80
N ILE A 53 3.80 -15.91 15.74
CA ILE A 53 5.23 -15.54 15.83
C ILE A 53 6.08 -16.79 16.02
N ASP A 54 5.72 -17.64 17.01
CA ASP A 54 6.46 -18.87 17.28
C ASP A 54 6.51 -19.77 16.06
N TYR A 55 5.36 -19.98 15.38
CA TYR A 55 5.31 -20.74 14.15
C TYR A 55 6.23 -20.16 13.06
N ILE A 56 6.17 -18.86 12.83
CA ILE A 56 6.94 -18.19 11.79
C ILE A 56 8.46 -18.31 12.06
N LEU A 57 8.88 -18.04 13.29
CA LEU A 57 10.29 -18.09 13.67
C LEU A 57 10.84 -19.53 13.78
N ASP A 58 9.98 -20.54 14.02
CA ASP A 58 10.37 -21.95 14.04
C ASP A 58 10.50 -22.56 12.62
N HIS A 59 9.95 -21.89 11.59
CA HIS A 59 9.96 -22.35 10.19
C HIS A 59 10.86 -21.48 9.30
N GLU A 60 12.01 -21.07 9.80
CA GLU A 60 13.01 -20.26 9.11
C GLU A 60 13.39 -20.82 7.73
N SER A 61 13.46 -22.14 7.58
CA SER A 61 13.77 -22.80 6.30
C SER A 61 12.76 -22.54 5.18
N ASP A 62 11.52 -22.21 5.53
CA ASP A 62 10.46 -21.89 4.58
C ASP A 62 10.42 -20.37 4.26
N MET A 63 11.26 -19.57 4.90
CA MET A 63 11.29 -18.09 4.83
C MET A 63 12.74 -17.61 4.72
N SER A 64 13.30 -17.77 3.52
CA SER A 64 14.73 -17.59 3.26
C SER A 64 15.15 -16.15 2.93
N GLU A 65 14.22 -15.20 2.99
CA GLU A 65 14.53 -13.80 2.76
C GLU A 65 15.48 -13.25 3.83
N GLU A 66 16.48 -12.45 3.43
CA GLU A 66 17.53 -11.94 4.34
C GLU A 66 17.01 -10.97 5.40
N SER A 67 15.84 -10.38 5.17
CA SER A 67 15.23 -9.38 6.03
C SER A 67 13.72 -9.54 6.13
N VAL A 68 13.11 -8.90 7.12
CA VAL A 68 11.67 -8.99 7.37
C VAL A 68 11.06 -7.62 7.65
N ILE A 69 9.87 -7.42 7.12
CA ILE A 69 8.98 -6.32 7.49
C ILE A 69 7.78 -6.93 8.21
N TRP A 70 7.65 -6.59 9.50
CA TRP A 70 6.51 -6.90 10.33
C TRP A 70 5.50 -5.77 10.17
N ASP A 71 4.49 -6.00 9.34
CA ASP A 71 3.48 -5.01 9.00
C ASP A 71 2.24 -5.18 9.87
N PHE A 72 1.73 -4.08 10.41
CA PHE A 72 0.55 -4.07 11.26
C PHE A 72 -0.57 -3.32 10.57
N ILE A 73 -1.66 -4.01 10.35
CA ILE A 73 -2.86 -3.44 9.75
C ILE A 73 -4.11 -3.84 10.53
N GLY A 74 -5.23 -3.34 10.07
CA GLY A 74 -6.56 -3.68 10.55
C GLY A 74 -7.56 -2.77 9.89
N GLY A 75 -8.64 -2.46 10.59
CA GLY A 75 -9.38 -1.26 10.32
C GLY A 75 -8.49 -0.04 10.60
N GLU A 76 -8.05 0.10 11.86
CA GLU A 76 -7.02 1.06 12.28
C GLU A 76 -6.08 0.39 13.31
N PRO A 77 -4.80 0.15 12.97
CA PRO A 77 -3.89 -0.59 13.86
C PRO A 77 -3.61 0.13 15.19
N PHE A 78 -3.58 1.45 15.24
CA PHE A 78 -3.30 2.18 16.48
C PHE A 78 -4.43 2.14 17.51
N LEU A 79 -5.57 1.50 17.22
CA LEU A 79 -6.54 1.11 18.22
C LEU A 79 -6.04 -0.01 19.13
N GLU A 80 -5.09 -0.82 18.65
CA GLU A 80 -4.52 -1.98 19.35
C GLU A 80 -3.04 -1.77 19.70
N ILE A 81 -2.61 -0.52 19.96
CA ILE A 81 -1.20 -0.19 20.19
C ILE A 81 -0.57 -0.96 21.36
N ASP A 82 -1.33 -1.25 22.41
CA ASP A 82 -0.84 -2.02 23.56
C ASP A 82 -0.51 -3.48 23.16
N LEU A 83 -1.33 -4.10 22.32
CA LEU A 83 -1.06 -5.43 21.77
C LEU A 83 0.14 -5.39 20.82
N ILE A 84 0.18 -4.40 19.94
CA ILE A 84 1.28 -4.22 18.98
C ILE A 84 2.61 -4.03 19.67
N ASP A 85 2.65 -3.20 20.74
CA ASP A 85 3.88 -2.99 21.52
C ASP A 85 4.38 -4.30 22.13
N LYS A 86 3.47 -5.09 22.70
CA LYS A 86 3.78 -6.41 23.23
C LYS A 86 4.27 -7.39 22.16
N ILE A 87 3.69 -7.37 20.96
CA ILE A 87 4.14 -8.17 19.81
C ILE A 87 5.55 -7.77 19.40
N CYS A 88 5.83 -6.47 19.26
CA CYS A 88 7.14 -5.97 18.88
C CYS A 88 8.23 -6.34 19.89
N ASP A 89 7.93 -6.26 21.18
CA ASP A 89 8.89 -6.71 22.23
C ASP A 89 9.15 -8.19 22.16
N TYR A 90 8.10 -8.99 21.97
CA TYR A 90 8.24 -10.44 21.86
C TYR A 90 9.03 -10.86 20.63
N LEU A 91 8.79 -10.23 19.47
CA LEU A 91 9.55 -10.45 18.26
C LEU A 91 11.04 -10.17 18.44
N LYS A 92 11.40 -9.03 19.04
CA LYS A 92 12.80 -8.68 19.32
C LYS A 92 13.46 -9.72 20.22
N VAL A 93 12.79 -10.11 21.31
CA VAL A 93 13.31 -11.10 22.28
C VAL A 93 13.47 -12.48 21.65
N GLU A 94 12.45 -12.94 20.89
CA GLU A 94 12.48 -14.28 20.32
C GLU A 94 13.43 -14.41 19.12
N MET A 95 13.55 -13.39 18.28
CA MET A 95 14.56 -13.36 17.22
C MET A 95 15.98 -13.40 17.83
N PHE A 96 16.23 -12.64 18.91
CA PHE A 96 17.51 -12.69 19.61
C PHE A 96 17.77 -14.05 20.26
N ARG A 97 16.81 -14.58 21.03
CA ARG A 97 16.94 -15.86 21.76
C ARG A 97 17.18 -17.05 20.82
N ARG A 98 16.59 -17.03 19.63
CA ARG A 98 16.72 -18.07 18.61
C ARG A 98 17.94 -17.87 17.71
N ASN A 99 18.70 -16.75 17.89
CA ASN A 99 19.76 -16.33 16.95
C ASN A 99 19.24 -16.30 15.49
N HIS A 100 18.01 -15.82 15.32
CA HIS A 100 17.32 -15.79 14.03
C HIS A 100 18.01 -14.79 13.08
N HIS A 101 18.17 -15.13 11.81
CA HIS A 101 18.88 -14.28 10.84
C HIS A 101 18.24 -12.90 10.66
N TRP A 102 16.93 -12.74 10.89
CA TRP A 102 16.24 -11.46 10.81
C TRP A 102 16.54 -10.49 11.97
N PHE A 103 17.17 -10.95 13.06
CA PHE A 103 17.38 -10.09 14.24
C PHE A 103 18.10 -8.78 13.94
N ASN A 104 18.99 -8.77 12.94
CA ASN A 104 19.72 -7.57 12.53
C ASN A 104 19.13 -6.86 11.32
N SER A 105 18.03 -7.38 10.77
CA SER A 105 17.46 -6.93 9.49
C SER A 105 15.92 -6.97 9.54
N TYR A 106 15.32 -6.23 10.48
CA TYR A 106 13.87 -6.15 10.60
C TYR A 106 13.37 -4.71 10.66
N ARG A 107 12.10 -4.52 10.27
CA ARG A 107 11.37 -3.26 10.39
C ARG A 107 9.93 -3.53 10.79
N PHE A 108 9.37 -2.66 11.62
CA PHE A 108 7.94 -2.59 11.91
C PHE A 108 7.30 -1.54 11.00
N SER A 109 6.26 -1.91 10.28
CA SER A 109 5.58 -1.07 9.29
C SER A 109 4.12 -0.83 9.65
N PHE A 110 3.65 0.39 9.39
CA PHE A 110 2.28 0.81 9.68
C PHE A 110 1.70 1.66 8.56
N SER A 111 0.44 1.37 8.23
CA SER A 111 -0.41 2.32 7.52
C SER A 111 -1.56 2.70 8.45
N THR A 112 -1.62 3.97 8.85
CA THR A 112 -2.63 4.48 9.80
C THR A 112 -3.47 5.59 9.19
N ASN A 113 -4.68 5.78 9.72
CA ASN A 113 -5.49 6.96 9.43
C ASN A 113 -4.97 8.24 10.09
N GLY A 114 -3.99 8.14 10.98
CA GLY A 114 -3.33 9.27 11.62
C GLY A 114 -4.08 9.92 12.79
N ILE A 115 -5.31 9.51 13.11
CA ILE A 115 -6.13 10.14 14.17
C ILE A 115 -5.47 9.97 15.54
N ASN A 116 -5.00 8.76 15.86
CA ASN A 116 -4.41 8.43 17.15
C ASN A 116 -2.90 8.71 17.20
N TYR A 117 -2.30 9.30 16.16
CA TYR A 117 -0.85 9.45 16.04
C TYR A 117 -0.21 10.16 17.22
N ALA A 118 -0.79 11.28 17.67
CA ALA A 118 -0.25 12.10 18.76
C ALA A 118 -0.65 11.64 20.18
N THR A 119 -1.31 10.49 20.33
CA THR A 119 -1.65 9.99 21.67
C THR A 119 -0.41 9.51 22.43
N ASP A 120 -0.41 9.66 23.77
CA ASP A 120 0.74 9.32 24.62
C ASP A 120 1.22 7.88 24.41
N LYS A 121 0.30 6.92 24.25
CA LYS A 121 0.64 5.52 24.01
C LYS A 121 1.37 5.31 22.67
N VAL A 122 0.88 5.92 21.59
CA VAL A 122 1.50 5.84 20.27
C VAL A 122 2.86 6.53 20.29
N GLN A 123 2.97 7.71 20.91
CA GLN A 123 4.23 8.42 21.03
C GLN A 123 5.27 7.68 21.88
N HIS A 124 4.85 7.00 22.94
CA HIS A 124 5.73 6.13 23.73
C HIS A 124 6.25 4.97 22.88
N PHE A 125 5.38 4.30 22.11
CA PHE A 125 5.75 3.22 21.21
C PHE A 125 6.72 3.69 20.11
N ILE A 126 6.47 4.85 19.50
CA ILE A 126 7.34 5.44 18.49
C ILE A 126 8.73 5.70 19.08
N LYS A 127 8.81 6.38 20.21
CA LYS A 127 10.09 6.68 20.87
C LYS A 127 10.89 5.41 21.17
N LYS A 128 10.22 4.35 21.60
CA LYS A 128 10.85 3.06 21.97
C LYS A 128 11.42 2.32 20.75
N ASN A 129 10.78 2.43 19.59
CA ASN A 129 11.08 1.60 18.42
C ASN A 129 11.58 2.39 17.21
N HIS A 130 11.82 3.68 17.32
CA HIS A 130 12.03 4.65 16.24
C HIS A 130 12.98 4.16 15.13
N GLU A 131 14.13 3.58 15.49
CA GLU A 131 15.15 3.11 14.55
C GLU A 131 14.68 1.99 13.61
N HIS A 132 13.60 1.30 14.00
CA HIS A 132 13.04 0.16 13.26
C HIS A 132 11.62 0.42 12.76
N LEU A 133 11.16 1.70 12.75
CA LEU A 133 9.80 2.03 12.35
C LEU A 133 9.71 2.62 10.95
N SER A 134 8.62 2.28 10.28
CA SER A 134 8.11 2.96 9.09
C SER A 134 6.62 3.20 9.29
N ILE A 135 6.21 4.47 9.39
CA ILE A 135 4.81 4.85 9.62
C ILE A 135 4.36 5.77 8.50
N GLY A 136 3.37 5.32 7.73
CA GLY A 136 2.69 6.15 6.73
C GLY A 136 1.32 6.60 7.23
N ILE A 137 1.10 7.91 7.30
CA ILE A 137 -0.24 8.47 7.54
C ILE A 137 -0.96 8.62 6.21
N THR A 138 -2.23 8.18 6.17
CA THR A 138 -3.08 8.36 5.00
C THR A 138 -3.81 9.69 5.06
N ILE A 139 -3.41 10.63 4.18
CA ILE A 139 -4.12 11.88 3.94
C ILE A 139 -4.30 12.05 2.43
N ASP A 140 -5.56 12.19 1.97
CA ASP A 140 -5.91 12.05 0.56
C ASP A 140 -5.79 13.35 -0.27
N GLY A 141 -5.36 14.44 0.33
CA GLY A 141 -5.22 15.74 -0.35
C GLY A 141 -5.93 16.87 0.38
N THR A 142 -6.59 17.77 -0.37
CA THR A 142 -7.37 18.86 0.22
C THR A 142 -8.47 18.34 1.15
N LYS A 143 -8.89 19.19 2.10
CA LYS A 143 -10.01 18.86 3.00
C LYS A 143 -11.24 18.33 2.22
N ARG A 144 -11.60 19.01 1.14
CA ARG A 144 -12.73 18.62 0.29
C ARG A 144 -12.59 17.21 -0.24
N LYS A 145 -11.44 16.84 -0.81
CA LYS A 145 -11.20 15.51 -1.37
C LYS A 145 -11.08 14.46 -0.27
N HIS A 146 -10.40 14.76 0.81
CA HIS A 146 -10.24 13.84 1.93
C HIS A 146 -11.59 13.50 2.56
N ASP A 147 -12.37 14.51 2.90
CA ASP A 147 -13.66 14.36 3.58
C ASP A 147 -14.76 13.77 2.67
N LEU A 148 -14.58 13.81 1.35
CA LEU A 148 -15.47 13.13 0.39
C LEU A 148 -15.58 11.63 0.66
N ASN A 149 -14.49 11.02 1.12
CA ASN A 149 -14.39 9.56 1.29
C ASN A 149 -14.08 9.13 2.72
N ARG A 150 -13.24 9.87 3.45
CA ARG A 150 -12.73 9.46 4.76
C ARG A 150 -13.55 10.05 5.88
N ILE A 151 -14.78 9.53 6.00
CA ILE A 151 -15.78 9.96 6.97
C ILE A 151 -15.65 9.21 8.29
N TRP A 152 -16.03 9.86 9.38
CA TRP A 152 -16.17 9.22 10.68
C TRP A 152 -17.23 8.13 10.66
N LYS A 153 -16.98 7.04 11.36
CA LYS A 153 -17.95 5.99 11.62
C LYS A 153 -19.01 6.51 12.60
N THR A 154 -20.28 6.29 12.29
CA THR A 154 -21.39 6.56 13.20
C THR A 154 -21.91 5.25 13.84
N ALA A 155 -22.66 5.35 14.94
CA ALA A 155 -23.24 4.17 15.58
C ALA A 155 -24.23 3.44 14.68
N GLU A 156 -24.97 4.17 13.85
CA GLU A 156 -25.95 3.64 12.91
C GLU A 156 -25.30 2.77 11.81
N MET A 157 -24.06 3.09 11.44
CA MET A 157 -23.31 2.29 10.45
C MET A 157 -23.00 0.88 10.96
N GLU A 158 -22.91 0.64 12.28
CA GLU A 158 -22.77 -0.70 12.86
C GLU A 158 -24.00 -1.57 12.57
N HIS A 159 -25.13 -0.94 12.30
CA HIS A 159 -26.38 -1.59 11.91
C HIS A 159 -26.67 -1.53 10.40
N GLY A 160 -25.67 -1.14 9.60
CA GLY A 160 -25.79 -1.05 8.13
C GLY A 160 -26.53 0.19 7.63
N ILE A 161 -26.77 1.18 8.47
CA ILE A 161 -27.45 2.44 8.11
C ILE A 161 -26.39 3.49 7.80
N MET A 162 -26.28 3.87 6.53
CA MET A 162 -25.36 4.94 6.10
C MET A 162 -25.98 6.32 6.40
N PRO A 163 -25.18 7.30 6.88
CA PRO A 163 -25.62 8.66 7.05
C PRO A 163 -25.96 9.29 5.70
N LYS A 164 -26.83 10.28 5.70
CA LYS A 164 -27.02 11.09 4.51
C LYS A 164 -25.79 11.94 4.25
N PRO A 165 -25.52 12.35 2.97
CA PRO A 165 -24.33 13.14 2.63
C PRO A 165 -24.14 14.40 3.47
N GLU A 166 -25.22 15.07 3.86
CA GLU A 166 -25.22 16.26 4.70
C GLU A 166 -24.92 16.00 6.18
N GLU A 167 -25.02 14.75 6.62
CA GLU A 167 -24.74 14.29 8.00
C GLU A 167 -23.32 13.71 8.12
N GLU A 168 -22.63 13.51 6.98
CA GLU A 168 -21.29 12.93 6.97
C GLU A 168 -20.27 13.90 7.57
N GLN A 169 -19.49 13.43 8.53
CA GLN A 169 -18.38 14.18 9.12
C GLN A 169 -17.06 13.64 8.56
N GLY A 170 -16.28 14.49 7.90
CA GLY A 170 -14.95 14.17 7.42
C GLY A 170 -13.91 14.16 8.54
N SER A 171 -12.79 13.53 8.29
CA SER A 171 -11.71 13.35 9.28
C SER A 171 -10.47 14.23 9.02
N TYR A 172 -10.47 15.07 7.99
CA TYR A 172 -9.31 15.85 7.58
C TYR A 172 -8.71 16.68 8.71
N ASP A 173 -9.54 17.45 9.45
CA ASP A 173 -9.08 18.35 10.51
C ASP A 173 -8.41 17.58 11.67
N ASP A 174 -8.82 16.34 11.89
CA ASP A 174 -8.24 15.48 12.93
C ASP A 174 -6.92 14.83 12.51
N VAL A 175 -6.72 14.62 11.21
CA VAL A 175 -5.50 14.03 10.67
C VAL A 175 -4.44 15.09 10.42
N VAL A 176 -4.80 16.21 9.78
CA VAL A 176 -3.83 17.24 9.34
C VAL A 176 -3.06 17.87 10.51
N LYS A 177 -3.66 17.98 11.68
CA LYS A 177 -2.99 18.50 12.89
C LYS A 177 -1.81 17.65 13.35
N ASN A 178 -1.77 16.37 12.96
CA ASN A 178 -0.71 15.43 13.33
C ASN A 178 0.42 15.37 12.29
N ILE A 179 0.23 15.93 11.09
CA ILE A 179 1.22 15.90 10.01
C ILE A 179 2.55 16.57 10.38
N PRO A 180 2.59 17.74 11.03
CA PRO A 180 3.87 18.36 11.41
C PRO A 180 4.70 17.46 12.34
N LEU A 181 4.10 16.88 13.38
CA LEU A 181 4.78 15.96 14.29
C LEU A 181 5.28 14.70 13.57
N TRP A 182 4.46 14.15 12.67
CA TRP A 182 4.82 12.98 11.88
C TRP A 182 6.03 13.26 10.97
N LEU A 183 6.04 14.38 10.25
CA LEU A 183 7.15 14.76 9.38
C LEU A 183 8.44 15.12 10.15
N GLU A 184 8.30 15.66 11.37
CA GLU A 184 9.45 15.86 12.26
C GLU A 184 10.11 14.53 12.65
N GLN A 185 9.30 13.51 12.98
CA GLN A 185 9.76 12.19 13.39
C GLN A 185 10.20 11.31 12.21
N PHE A 186 9.56 11.45 11.05
CA PHE A 186 9.81 10.66 9.83
C PHE A 186 9.93 11.58 8.59
N PRO A 187 11.02 12.33 8.44
CA PRO A 187 11.14 13.37 7.39
C PRO A 187 11.00 12.87 5.94
N GLY A 188 11.31 11.58 5.70
CA GLY A 188 11.19 10.95 4.38
C GLY A 188 9.91 10.14 4.19
N ALA A 189 8.96 10.21 5.13
CA ALA A 189 7.77 9.39 5.04
C ALA A 189 6.81 9.89 3.96
N GLY A 190 6.29 8.96 3.15
CA GLY A 190 5.28 9.22 2.13
C GLY A 190 3.85 8.97 2.62
N THR A 191 2.90 9.67 2.02
CA THR A 191 1.47 9.41 2.23
C THR A 191 0.90 8.48 1.16
N LYS A 192 -0.13 7.72 1.52
CA LYS A 192 -0.95 6.98 0.55
C LYS A 192 -2.20 7.79 0.22
N VAL A 193 -2.50 7.90 -1.08
CA VAL A 193 -3.71 8.55 -1.60
C VAL A 193 -4.49 7.55 -2.43
N THR A 194 -5.77 7.45 -2.20
CA THR A 194 -6.65 6.57 -2.98
C THR A 194 -7.53 7.41 -3.89
N ILE A 195 -7.65 6.98 -5.15
CA ILE A 195 -8.46 7.61 -6.18
C ILE A 195 -9.53 6.63 -6.66
N SER A 196 -10.78 7.06 -6.57
CA SER A 196 -11.95 6.46 -7.21
C SER A 196 -12.52 7.42 -8.26
N SER A 197 -13.58 7.04 -8.98
CA SER A 197 -14.22 7.89 -9.99
C SER A 197 -14.58 9.29 -9.45
N ALA A 198 -15.11 9.38 -8.22
CA ALA A 198 -15.50 10.65 -7.60
C ALA A 198 -14.33 11.58 -7.26
N ASP A 199 -13.12 11.04 -7.14
CA ASP A 199 -11.92 11.78 -6.73
C ASP A 199 -11.19 12.46 -7.88
N ILE A 200 -11.41 12.00 -9.11
CA ILE A 200 -10.66 12.44 -10.29
C ILE A 200 -10.59 13.97 -10.42
N PRO A 201 -11.69 14.73 -10.26
CA PRO A 201 -11.65 16.19 -10.44
C PRO A 201 -10.72 16.94 -9.47
N TYR A 202 -10.29 16.28 -8.39
CA TYR A 202 -9.54 16.87 -7.29
C TYR A 202 -8.07 16.46 -7.25
N ILE A 203 -7.55 15.70 -8.23
CA ILE A 203 -6.20 15.10 -8.19
C ILE A 203 -5.13 16.17 -8.14
N LYS A 204 -5.14 17.11 -9.09
CA LYS A 204 -4.14 18.18 -9.18
C LYS A 204 -4.04 19.00 -7.88
N GLU A 205 -5.16 19.54 -7.44
CA GLU A 205 -5.19 20.38 -6.24
C GLU A 205 -4.78 19.63 -4.98
N SER A 206 -5.13 18.34 -4.91
CA SER A 206 -4.82 17.48 -3.77
C SER A 206 -3.33 17.16 -3.67
N VAL A 207 -2.67 16.84 -4.77
CA VAL A 207 -1.21 16.59 -4.77
C VAL A 207 -0.45 17.85 -4.39
N LEU A 208 -0.79 19.01 -4.99
CA LEU A 208 -0.15 20.29 -4.66
C LEU A 208 -0.39 20.70 -3.21
N HIS A 209 -1.58 20.40 -2.67
CA HIS A 209 -1.87 20.63 -1.26
C HIS A 209 -0.99 19.76 -0.34
N LEU A 210 -0.81 18.47 -0.67
CA LEU A 210 0.09 17.59 0.10
C LEU A 210 1.54 18.09 0.07
N TYR A 211 2.01 18.59 -1.07
CA TYR A 211 3.32 19.26 -1.17
C TYR A 211 3.40 20.48 -0.26
N SER A 212 2.34 21.31 -0.19
CA SER A 212 2.30 22.48 0.70
C SER A 212 2.31 22.13 2.19
N LEU A 213 1.93 20.89 2.56
CA LEU A 213 2.05 20.37 3.92
C LEU A 213 3.46 19.82 4.24
N GLY A 214 4.40 19.85 3.26
CA GLY A 214 5.74 19.31 3.41
C GLY A 214 5.85 17.80 3.17
N ILE A 215 4.84 17.17 2.59
CA ILE A 215 4.87 15.75 2.25
C ILE A 215 5.55 15.59 0.89
N HIS A 216 6.81 15.13 0.90
CA HIS A 216 7.65 15.05 -0.30
C HIS A 216 7.30 13.86 -1.20
N GLU A 217 6.74 12.79 -0.65
CA GLU A 217 6.41 11.57 -1.39
C GLU A 217 4.91 11.27 -1.33
N VAL A 218 4.25 11.36 -2.49
CA VAL A 218 2.81 11.11 -2.62
C VAL A 218 2.58 9.83 -3.43
N ASN A 219 2.25 8.74 -2.72
CA ASN A 219 1.98 7.42 -3.28
C ASN A 219 0.49 7.28 -3.60
N ILE A 220 0.13 7.47 -4.87
CA ILE A 220 -1.26 7.49 -5.31
C ILE A 220 -1.61 6.17 -6.00
N ASN A 221 -2.74 5.59 -5.61
CA ASN A 221 -3.30 4.40 -6.23
C ASN A 221 -4.74 4.64 -6.67
N CYS A 222 -5.05 4.23 -7.90
CA CYS A 222 -6.43 4.03 -8.33
C CYS A 222 -6.98 2.76 -7.66
N VAL A 223 -8.24 2.76 -7.25
CA VAL A 223 -8.91 1.54 -6.77
C VAL A 223 -8.91 0.49 -7.89
N PHE A 224 -8.72 -0.77 -7.52
CA PHE A 224 -8.67 -1.87 -8.51
C PHE A 224 -10.05 -2.32 -8.96
N GLU A 225 -11.04 -2.06 -8.12
CA GLU A 225 -12.44 -2.43 -8.28
C GLU A 225 -13.06 -1.76 -9.51
N ASP A 226 -14.09 -2.39 -10.08
CA ASP A 226 -14.82 -1.85 -11.23
C ASP A 226 -15.81 -0.74 -10.79
N VAL A 227 -15.26 0.45 -10.55
CA VAL A 227 -16.01 1.64 -10.12
C VAL A 227 -15.94 2.79 -11.15
N TRP A 228 -15.29 2.55 -12.30
CA TRP A 228 -14.95 3.57 -13.29
C TRP A 228 -16.09 3.81 -14.27
N LYS A 229 -16.43 5.08 -14.49
CA LYS A 229 -17.50 5.53 -15.38
C LYS A 229 -16.97 5.88 -16.77
N ASP A 230 -17.88 6.03 -17.72
CA ASP A 230 -17.52 6.53 -19.04
C ASP A 230 -17.03 7.98 -18.96
N GLY A 231 -15.88 8.24 -19.57
CA GLY A 231 -15.22 9.54 -19.55
C GLY A 231 -14.22 9.74 -18.42
N ASP A 232 -14.19 8.87 -17.40
CA ASP A 232 -13.24 8.97 -16.27
C ASP A 232 -11.79 8.94 -16.74
N ASP A 233 -11.47 8.12 -17.74
CA ASP A 233 -10.13 8.02 -18.31
C ASP A 233 -9.66 9.33 -18.97
N LYS A 234 -10.56 10.05 -19.62
CA LYS A 234 -10.25 11.35 -20.25
C LYS A 234 -10.04 12.44 -19.19
N LEU A 235 -10.92 12.50 -18.19
CA LEU A 235 -10.80 13.45 -17.10
C LEU A 235 -9.54 13.17 -16.26
N PHE A 236 -9.22 11.90 -16.05
CA PHE A 236 -8.01 11.48 -15.33
C PHE A 236 -6.74 11.89 -16.07
N GLU A 237 -6.67 11.66 -17.40
CA GLU A 237 -5.57 12.12 -18.24
C GLU A 237 -5.40 13.65 -18.18
N GLN A 238 -6.51 14.38 -18.28
CA GLN A 238 -6.51 15.84 -18.17
C GLN A 238 -5.95 16.29 -16.81
N GLN A 239 -6.45 15.76 -15.70
CA GLN A 239 -6.00 16.10 -14.35
C GLN A 239 -4.52 15.79 -14.14
N LEU A 240 -4.03 14.66 -14.65
CA LEU A 240 -2.61 14.33 -14.59
C LEU A 240 -1.75 15.23 -15.48
N THR A 241 -2.23 15.62 -16.64
CA THR A 241 -1.52 16.57 -17.53
C THR A 241 -1.41 17.95 -16.88
N GLU A 242 -2.50 18.46 -16.29
CA GLU A 242 -2.49 19.70 -15.55
C GLU A 242 -1.60 19.66 -14.30
N LEU A 243 -1.55 18.49 -13.61
CA LEU A 243 -0.64 18.27 -12.50
C LEU A 243 0.83 18.25 -12.97
N ALA A 244 1.11 17.59 -14.10
CA ALA A 244 2.44 17.59 -14.71
C ALA A 244 2.93 18.99 -15.01
N ASP A 245 2.08 19.85 -15.58
CA ASP A 245 2.39 21.24 -15.84
C ASP A 245 2.72 21.99 -14.54
N ALA A 246 1.87 21.85 -13.53
CA ALA A 246 2.08 22.53 -12.24
C ALA A 246 3.36 22.08 -11.53
N ILE A 247 3.70 20.77 -11.58
CA ILE A 247 4.94 20.24 -11.01
C ILE A 247 6.17 20.81 -11.74
N ILE A 248 6.15 20.84 -13.06
CA ILE A 248 7.28 21.31 -13.89
C ILE A 248 7.45 22.82 -13.76
N ASP A 249 6.37 23.58 -13.87
CA ASP A 249 6.41 25.03 -13.85
C ASP A 249 6.72 25.58 -12.44
N GLY A 250 6.28 24.87 -11.39
CA GLY A 250 6.59 25.19 -9.99
C GLY A 250 7.95 24.67 -9.51
N GLY A 251 8.70 23.91 -10.32
CA GLY A 251 9.99 23.33 -9.93
C GLY A 251 9.91 22.20 -8.90
N TYR A 252 8.71 21.67 -8.62
CA TYR A 252 8.52 20.62 -7.59
C TYR A 252 9.23 19.31 -7.88
N TYR A 253 9.57 19.04 -9.17
CA TYR A 253 10.26 17.83 -9.60
C TYR A 253 11.65 17.62 -8.99
N THR A 254 12.21 18.61 -8.30
CA THR A 254 13.51 18.51 -7.62
C THR A 254 13.42 17.85 -6.25
N ASP A 255 12.34 18.09 -5.51
CA ASP A 255 12.22 17.71 -4.09
C ASP A 255 10.98 16.88 -3.77
N PHE A 256 10.03 16.80 -4.71
CA PHE A 256 8.77 16.13 -4.51
C PHE A 256 8.54 15.03 -5.55
N ALA A 257 7.96 13.93 -5.09
CA ALA A 257 7.63 12.77 -5.93
C ALA A 257 6.12 12.50 -5.92
N CYS A 258 5.62 12.09 -7.11
CA CYS A 258 4.26 11.60 -7.27
C CYS A 258 4.31 10.27 -8.03
N SER A 259 3.81 9.22 -7.44
CA SER A 259 3.88 7.87 -8.01
C SER A 259 3.12 7.69 -9.34
N PHE A 260 2.30 8.66 -9.75
CA PHE A 260 1.70 8.65 -11.08
C PHE A 260 2.71 8.90 -12.20
N PHE A 261 3.85 9.56 -11.90
CA PHE A 261 4.89 9.85 -12.88
C PHE A 261 6.11 8.97 -12.66
N THR A 262 6.13 7.83 -13.33
CA THR A 262 7.19 6.82 -13.26
C THR A 262 7.85 6.66 -14.63
N GLU A 263 9.15 6.91 -14.74
CA GLU A 263 9.86 6.98 -16.02
C GLU A 263 9.83 5.69 -16.83
N GLN A 264 9.90 4.54 -16.16
CA GLN A 264 10.00 3.23 -16.82
C GLN A 264 8.65 2.54 -17.09
N MET A 265 7.54 3.29 -17.01
CA MET A 265 6.20 2.77 -17.23
C MET A 265 5.75 2.88 -18.70
N GLY A 266 4.81 2.04 -19.11
CA GLY A 266 4.14 2.14 -20.40
C GLY A 266 4.92 1.50 -21.55
N LYS A 267 5.64 0.41 -21.30
CA LYS A 267 6.30 -0.44 -22.31
C LYS A 267 5.50 -1.73 -22.54
N PRO A 268 5.71 -2.43 -23.67
CA PRO A 268 5.18 -3.78 -23.85
C PRO A 268 5.61 -4.73 -22.74
N MET A 269 4.82 -5.79 -22.52
CA MET A 269 5.18 -6.86 -21.59
C MET A 269 6.30 -7.71 -22.18
N ASP A 270 7.34 -7.94 -21.37
CA ASP A 270 8.42 -8.87 -21.70
C ASP A 270 8.23 -10.18 -20.93
N CYS A 271 7.50 -11.12 -21.55
CA CYS A 271 7.21 -12.40 -20.90
C CYS A 271 8.43 -13.32 -20.75
N GLN A 272 9.55 -13.02 -21.38
CA GLN A 272 10.78 -13.80 -21.21
C GLN A 272 11.54 -13.39 -19.92
N ASN A 273 11.54 -12.10 -19.62
CA ASN A 273 12.27 -11.55 -18.47
C ASN A 273 11.34 -11.07 -17.33
N ASP A 274 10.04 -10.85 -17.63
CA ASP A 274 9.05 -10.33 -16.67
C ASP A 274 8.05 -11.41 -16.24
N ASN A 275 8.57 -12.58 -15.89
CA ASN A 275 7.80 -13.77 -15.52
C ASN A 275 7.60 -13.88 -13.99
N GLN A 276 7.50 -12.76 -13.28
CA GLN A 276 7.39 -12.75 -11.82
C GLN A 276 5.99 -12.34 -11.34
N ASN A 277 5.65 -12.80 -10.16
CA ASN A 277 4.51 -12.30 -9.41
C ASN A 277 4.89 -11.01 -8.66
N TRP A 278 4.85 -9.88 -9.33
CA TRP A 278 5.18 -8.57 -8.78
C TRP A 278 4.23 -8.09 -7.67
N CYS A 279 3.04 -8.67 -7.58
CA CYS A 279 2.07 -8.36 -6.54
C CYS A 279 2.52 -8.81 -5.15
N GLY A 280 3.44 -9.77 -5.05
CA GLY A 280 3.95 -10.31 -3.79
C GLY A 280 3.02 -11.33 -3.10
N ALA A 281 1.78 -11.53 -3.55
CA ALA A 281 0.91 -12.55 -2.97
C ALA A 281 1.57 -13.94 -3.03
N GLY A 282 1.59 -14.65 -1.90
CA GLY A 282 2.27 -15.92 -1.72
C GLY A 282 3.72 -15.82 -1.23
N ARG A 283 4.43 -14.74 -1.57
CA ARG A 283 5.70 -14.38 -0.91
C ARG A 283 5.44 -13.62 0.39
N MET A 284 4.38 -12.82 0.42
CA MET A 284 3.84 -12.21 1.64
C MET A 284 3.11 -13.27 2.48
N LEU A 285 2.95 -12.97 3.76
CA LEU A 285 2.12 -13.74 4.67
C LEU A 285 1.23 -12.76 5.45
N ALA A 286 -0.06 -13.06 5.59
CA ALA A 286 -0.92 -12.32 6.49
C ALA A 286 -1.56 -13.26 7.51
N VAL A 287 -1.77 -12.77 8.72
CA VAL A 287 -2.34 -13.49 9.87
C VAL A 287 -3.54 -12.73 10.41
N ASP A 288 -4.68 -13.37 10.56
CA ASP A 288 -5.87 -12.78 11.17
C ASP A 288 -6.03 -13.09 12.66
N ALA A 289 -7.11 -12.57 13.26
CA ALA A 289 -7.43 -12.76 14.67
C ALA A 289 -7.78 -14.21 15.06
N GLU A 290 -8.09 -15.06 14.09
CA GLU A 290 -8.36 -16.49 14.26
C GLU A 290 -7.10 -17.35 14.08
N GLY A 291 -5.97 -16.74 13.72
CA GLY A 291 -4.71 -17.42 13.45
C GLY A 291 -4.63 -18.06 12.06
N ASN A 292 -5.52 -17.69 11.15
CA ASN A 292 -5.45 -18.16 9.78
C ASN A 292 -4.37 -17.44 8.99
N PHE A 293 -3.67 -18.16 8.13
CA PHE A 293 -2.67 -17.66 7.21
C PHE A 293 -3.23 -17.42 5.81
N TYR A 294 -2.86 -16.27 5.23
CA TYR A 294 -3.27 -15.86 3.88
C TYR A 294 -2.05 -15.48 3.03
N PRO A 295 -2.11 -15.63 1.69
CA PRO A 295 -1.03 -15.20 0.79
C PRO A 295 -0.80 -13.68 0.79
N CYS A 296 -1.81 -12.90 1.13
CA CYS A 296 -1.77 -11.49 1.53
C CYS A 296 -3.13 -11.09 2.13
N THR A 297 -3.25 -9.90 2.68
CA THR A 297 -4.46 -9.36 3.34
C THR A 297 -5.70 -9.33 2.46
N ARG A 298 -5.53 -9.19 1.15
CA ARG A 298 -6.64 -9.16 0.17
C ARG A 298 -7.34 -10.50 -0.02
N PHE A 299 -6.82 -11.61 0.54
CA PHE A 299 -7.45 -12.93 0.52
C PHE A 299 -8.18 -13.29 1.83
N ALA A 300 -8.12 -12.41 2.84
CA ALA A 300 -8.93 -12.56 4.04
C ALA A 300 -10.41 -12.25 3.76
N GLN A 301 -11.34 -12.91 4.49
CA GLN A 301 -12.78 -12.81 4.21
C GLN A 301 -13.30 -11.37 4.23
N TYR A 302 -12.80 -10.54 5.14
CA TYR A 302 -13.25 -9.15 5.27
C TYR A 302 -12.76 -8.21 4.15
N SER A 303 -11.92 -8.70 3.24
CA SER A 303 -11.44 -8.00 2.04
C SER A 303 -12.12 -8.45 0.75
N LEU A 304 -12.97 -9.48 0.80
CA LEU A 304 -13.60 -10.11 -0.36
C LEU A 304 -15.09 -9.81 -0.39
N ARG A 305 -15.61 -9.43 -1.55
CA ARG A 305 -17.00 -9.08 -1.80
C ARG A 305 -17.83 -10.27 -2.30
N SER A 306 -17.21 -11.11 -3.14
CA SER A 306 -17.91 -12.15 -3.88
C SER A 306 -17.35 -13.56 -3.65
N LYS A 307 -16.13 -13.69 -3.18
CA LYS A 307 -15.44 -14.99 -2.99
C LYS A 307 -15.25 -15.30 -1.50
N LYS A 308 -15.05 -16.57 -1.21
CA LYS A 308 -14.62 -17.03 0.12
C LYS A 308 -13.14 -16.79 0.30
N ALA A 309 -12.71 -16.59 1.54
CA ALA A 309 -11.32 -16.45 1.92
C ALA A 309 -10.44 -17.58 1.37
N TRP A 310 -9.23 -17.22 0.91
CA TRP A 310 -8.25 -18.22 0.51
C TRP A 310 -7.22 -18.43 1.63
N ILE A 311 -7.59 -19.27 2.57
CA ILE A 311 -6.73 -19.64 3.70
C ILE A 311 -5.66 -20.61 3.20
N ILE A 312 -4.39 -20.28 3.45
CA ILE A 312 -3.24 -21.13 3.10
C ILE A 312 -2.67 -21.91 4.29
N GLY A 313 -3.28 -21.78 5.46
CA GLY A 313 -2.87 -22.46 6.67
C GLY A 313 -3.43 -21.82 7.92
N ASN A 314 -2.95 -22.28 9.07
CA ASN A 314 -3.34 -21.77 10.39
C ASN A 314 -2.20 -21.98 11.38
N VAL A 315 -2.15 -21.20 12.46
CA VAL A 315 -1.11 -21.27 13.51
C VAL A 315 -0.95 -22.67 14.13
N HIS A 316 -1.99 -23.52 14.09
CA HIS A 316 -1.96 -24.86 14.65
C HIS A 316 -1.48 -25.94 13.66
N ASN A 317 -1.80 -25.79 12.38
CA ASN A 317 -1.57 -26.79 11.34
C ASN A 317 -0.45 -26.39 10.38
N GLY A 318 0.06 -25.17 10.49
CA GLY A 318 1.08 -24.62 9.60
C GLY A 318 0.54 -24.28 8.21
N ILE A 319 1.46 -23.97 7.30
CA ILE A 319 1.17 -23.59 5.92
C ILE A 319 0.94 -24.82 5.05
N ASP A 320 -0.21 -24.87 4.39
CA ASP A 320 -0.52 -25.87 3.36
C ASP A 320 0.15 -25.47 2.03
N LYS A 321 1.23 -26.16 1.69
CA LYS A 321 2.03 -25.92 0.48
C LYS A 321 1.23 -26.10 -0.82
N ASN A 322 0.20 -26.95 -0.82
CA ASN A 322 -0.67 -27.14 -2.00
C ASN A 322 -1.57 -25.92 -2.22
N ARG A 323 -2.07 -25.31 -1.13
CA ARG A 323 -2.89 -24.09 -1.22
C ARG A 323 -2.07 -22.86 -1.52
N LEU A 324 -0.79 -22.84 -1.13
CA LEU A 324 0.16 -21.75 -1.42
C LEU A 324 0.71 -21.85 -2.85
N ARG A 325 0.90 -23.06 -3.38
CA ARG A 325 1.56 -23.30 -4.68
C ARG A 325 1.04 -22.46 -5.85
N PRO A 326 -0.28 -22.23 -6.05
CA PRO A 326 -0.78 -21.39 -7.14
C PRO A 326 -0.16 -20.00 -7.16
N PHE A 327 0.07 -19.39 -6.00
CA PHE A 327 0.67 -18.05 -5.86
C PHE A 327 2.17 -18.03 -6.15
N LEU A 328 2.88 -19.11 -5.86
CA LEU A 328 4.33 -19.23 -6.11
C LEU A 328 4.63 -19.52 -7.59
N THR A 329 3.68 -20.12 -8.30
CA THR A 329 3.81 -20.46 -9.73
C THR A 329 3.14 -19.45 -10.66
N LEU A 330 2.34 -18.51 -10.11
CA LEU A 330 1.65 -17.50 -10.86
C LEU A 330 2.61 -16.38 -11.28
N ASP A 331 2.63 -16.09 -12.54
CA ASP A 331 3.30 -14.92 -13.08
C ASP A 331 2.32 -14.05 -13.88
N ARG A 332 2.79 -12.87 -14.25
CA ARG A 332 1.95 -11.89 -14.93
C ARG A 332 1.53 -12.36 -16.32
N CYS A 333 2.37 -13.09 -17.01
CA CYS A 333 2.09 -13.56 -18.36
C CYS A 333 1.11 -14.71 -18.38
N THR A 334 1.28 -15.70 -17.50
CA THR A 334 0.36 -16.84 -17.37
C THR A 334 -1.05 -16.45 -16.94
N GLN A 335 -1.19 -15.34 -16.19
CA GLN A 335 -2.51 -14.81 -15.79
C GLN A 335 -3.14 -13.91 -16.87
N SER A 336 -2.33 -13.30 -17.74
CA SER A 336 -2.79 -12.28 -18.69
C SER A 336 -3.48 -12.90 -19.89
N THR A 337 -4.55 -12.22 -20.36
CA THR A 337 -5.18 -12.53 -21.65
C THR A 337 -4.30 -12.09 -22.82
N ASP A 338 -4.55 -12.59 -24.03
CA ASP A 338 -3.86 -12.14 -25.26
C ASP A 338 -3.89 -10.62 -25.43
N LYS A 339 -5.01 -9.96 -25.08
CA LYS A 339 -5.14 -8.51 -25.09
C LYS A 339 -4.13 -7.82 -24.15
N CYS A 340 -3.82 -8.42 -23.00
CA CYS A 340 -2.86 -7.86 -22.06
C CYS A 340 -1.43 -8.17 -22.49
N ILE A 341 -1.16 -9.39 -22.99
CA ILE A 341 0.17 -9.80 -23.47
C ILE A 341 0.61 -8.92 -24.65
N ASN A 342 -0.31 -8.66 -25.60
CA ASN A 342 -0.04 -7.81 -26.76
C ASN A 342 -0.27 -6.30 -26.52
N CYS A 343 -0.40 -5.87 -25.27
CA CYS A 343 -0.61 -4.46 -24.95
C CYS A 343 0.71 -3.68 -25.05
N GLU A 344 0.76 -2.66 -25.89
CA GLU A 344 1.94 -1.80 -26.08
C GLU A 344 2.39 -1.05 -24.83
N VAL A 345 1.50 -0.88 -23.84
CA VAL A 345 1.73 -0.11 -22.61
C VAL A 345 1.53 -0.96 -21.35
N ALA A 346 1.81 -2.25 -21.40
CA ALA A 346 1.50 -3.20 -20.33
C ALA A 346 2.31 -2.98 -19.04
N SER A 347 3.55 -2.48 -19.13
CA SER A 347 4.40 -2.28 -17.96
C SER A 347 3.84 -1.21 -17.04
N GLY A 348 3.91 -1.42 -15.72
CA GLY A 348 3.32 -0.53 -14.71
C GLY A 348 1.79 -0.61 -14.62
N CYS A 349 1.13 -1.48 -15.41
CA CYS A 349 -0.30 -1.71 -15.28
C CYS A 349 -0.61 -2.34 -13.91
N ALA A 350 -1.54 -1.75 -13.18
CA ALA A 350 -1.93 -2.21 -11.87
C ALA A 350 -2.38 -3.67 -11.89
N TRP A 351 -1.92 -4.45 -10.90
CA TRP A 351 -2.14 -5.89 -10.83
C TRP A 351 -2.26 -6.33 -9.38
N CYS A 352 -3.50 -6.55 -8.94
CA CYS A 352 -3.81 -7.06 -7.61
C CYS A 352 -4.38 -8.47 -7.69
N GLN A 353 -3.69 -9.46 -7.14
CA GLN A 353 -4.13 -10.86 -7.15
C GLN A 353 -5.42 -11.08 -6.37
N GLY A 354 -5.58 -10.38 -5.24
CA GLY A 354 -6.81 -10.47 -4.45
C GLY A 354 -8.03 -9.92 -5.19
N GLU A 355 -7.90 -8.80 -5.90
CA GLU A 355 -8.97 -8.28 -6.75
C GLU A 355 -9.23 -9.18 -7.96
N ASN A 356 -8.17 -9.69 -8.60
CA ASN A 356 -8.34 -10.65 -9.69
C ASN A 356 -9.13 -11.89 -9.24
N TYR A 357 -8.84 -12.41 -8.03
CA TYR A 357 -9.55 -13.54 -7.45
C TYR A 357 -11.01 -13.20 -7.14
N ASP A 358 -11.26 -12.04 -6.51
CA ASP A 358 -12.62 -11.63 -6.12
C ASP A 358 -13.52 -11.34 -7.34
N ALA A 359 -12.95 -10.76 -8.41
CA ALA A 359 -13.64 -10.43 -9.65
C ALA A 359 -13.74 -11.61 -10.64
N ALA A 360 -13.04 -12.72 -10.41
CA ALA A 360 -13.05 -13.86 -11.33
C ALA A 360 -14.42 -14.55 -11.39
N ASP A 361 -14.76 -15.13 -12.54
CA ASP A 361 -16.03 -15.88 -12.73
C ASP A 361 -16.10 -17.13 -11.84
N THR A 362 -14.94 -17.74 -11.59
CA THR A 362 -14.78 -18.92 -10.74
C THR A 362 -13.74 -18.68 -9.65
N PRO A 363 -13.67 -19.51 -8.58
CA PRO A 363 -12.64 -19.39 -7.55
C PRO A 363 -11.23 -19.72 -8.09
N THR A 364 -10.63 -18.79 -8.82
CA THR A 364 -9.31 -18.96 -9.45
C THR A 364 -8.45 -17.70 -9.32
N VAL A 365 -7.13 -17.86 -9.24
CA VAL A 365 -6.14 -16.77 -9.30
C VAL A 365 -5.58 -16.57 -10.71
N TYR A 366 -6.00 -17.38 -11.69
CA TYR A 366 -5.50 -17.34 -13.06
C TYR A 366 -6.32 -16.47 -14.03
N GLN A 367 -7.37 -15.81 -13.53
CA GLN A 367 -8.15 -14.84 -14.31
C GLN A 367 -7.76 -13.41 -13.91
N ARG A 368 -7.50 -12.56 -14.90
CA ARG A 368 -7.13 -11.16 -14.68
C ARG A 368 -8.31 -10.23 -14.87
N SER A 369 -8.57 -9.38 -13.87
CA SER A 369 -9.48 -8.23 -14.01
C SER A 369 -8.85 -7.17 -14.92
N THR A 370 -9.65 -6.59 -15.81
CA THR A 370 -9.24 -5.49 -16.70
C THR A 370 -10.02 -4.20 -16.46
N ALA A 371 -10.76 -4.08 -15.36
CA ALA A 371 -11.56 -2.90 -15.02
C ALA A 371 -10.73 -1.60 -15.02
N ILE A 372 -9.52 -1.65 -14.50
CA ILE A 372 -8.60 -0.49 -14.44
C ILE A 372 -7.89 -0.17 -15.75
N CYS A 373 -8.10 -0.95 -16.83
CA CYS A 373 -7.31 -0.84 -18.08
C CYS A 373 -7.36 0.56 -18.71
N LYS A 374 -8.55 1.20 -18.75
CA LYS A 374 -8.71 2.56 -19.32
C LYS A 374 -7.88 3.58 -18.53
N MET A 375 -7.90 3.49 -17.20
CA MET A 375 -7.18 4.39 -16.30
C MET A 375 -5.67 4.23 -16.45
N HIS A 376 -5.17 2.99 -16.57
CA HIS A 376 -3.75 2.76 -16.82
C HIS A 376 -3.29 3.40 -18.15
N LYS A 377 -4.03 3.22 -19.25
CA LYS A 377 -3.69 3.82 -20.54
C LYS A 377 -3.68 5.36 -20.47
N ALA A 378 -4.64 5.96 -19.80
CA ALA A 378 -4.68 7.40 -19.55
C ALA A 378 -3.47 7.87 -18.73
N ARG A 379 -3.13 7.15 -17.67
CA ARG A 379 -1.93 7.42 -16.87
C ARG A 379 -0.65 7.38 -17.71
N VAL A 380 -0.49 6.38 -18.58
CA VAL A 380 0.70 6.27 -19.44
C VAL A 380 0.82 7.47 -20.38
N ARG A 381 -0.28 7.94 -20.98
CA ARG A 381 -0.24 9.12 -21.86
C ARG A 381 0.19 10.37 -21.11
N ALA A 382 -0.39 10.63 -19.93
CA ALA A 382 0.00 11.75 -19.08
C ALA A 382 1.44 11.62 -18.54
N ASN A 383 1.88 10.41 -18.19
CA ASN A 383 3.25 10.13 -17.78
C ASN A 383 4.26 10.44 -18.88
N ASN A 384 3.98 10.02 -20.13
CA ASN A 384 4.83 10.32 -21.27
C ASN A 384 4.87 11.83 -21.55
N TYR A 385 3.74 12.54 -21.41
CA TYR A 385 3.69 13.99 -21.50
C TYR A 385 4.61 14.65 -20.45
N TYR A 386 4.49 14.24 -19.18
CA TYR A 386 5.31 14.76 -18.09
C TYR A 386 6.82 14.64 -18.37
N TRP A 387 7.30 13.43 -18.64
CA TRP A 387 8.73 13.17 -18.87
C TRP A 387 9.26 13.86 -20.12
N ASN A 388 8.50 13.87 -21.20
CA ASN A 388 8.89 14.57 -22.42
C ASN A 388 8.99 16.10 -22.21
N LYS A 389 8.04 16.69 -21.48
CA LYS A 389 8.06 18.14 -21.18
C LYS A 389 9.20 18.49 -20.22
N LEU A 390 9.40 17.68 -19.17
CA LEU A 390 10.48 17.88 -18.20
C LEU A 390 11.86 17.80 -18.86
N TYR A 391 12.14 16.76 -19.64
CA TYR A 391 13.42 16.61 -20.31
C TYR A 391 13.71 17.73 -21.30
N ARG A 392 12.73 18.17 -22.07
CA ARG A 392 12.89 19.34 -22.96
C ARG A 392 13.19 20.63 -22.19
N LYS A 393 12.61 20.83 -21.02
CA LYS A 393 12.94 21.96 -20.14
C LYS A 393 14.39 21.86 -19.66
N LEU A 394 14.77 20.74 -19.08
CA LEU A 394 16.12 20.50 -18.56
C LEU A 394 17.20 20.60 -19.63
N GLU A 395 16.92 20.16 -20.86
CA GLU A 395 17.84 20.32 -22.01
C GLU A 395 18.06 21.79 -22.37
N LYS A 396 16.98 22.58 -22.37
CA LYS A 396 17.06 24.03 -22.66
C LYS A 396 17.83 24.80 -21.59
N GLU A 397 17.72 24.36 -20.33
CA GLU A 397 18.37 24.98 -19.18
C GLU A 397 19.79 24.44 -18.96
N GLY A 398 20.23 23.41 -19.68
CA GLY A 398 21.53 22.75 -19.53
C GLY A 398 21.65 21.94 -18.24
N GLU A 399 20.53 21.59 -17.61
CA GLU A 399 20.47 20.91 -16.30
C GLU A 399 20.23 19.39 -16.40
N ARG A 400 20.02 18.84 -17.59
CA ARG A 400 19.64 17.44 -17.77
C ARG A 400 20.65 16.47 -17.16
N GLU A 401 21.93 16.65 -17.43
CA GLU A 401 22.98 15.78 -16.89
C GLU A 401 23.05 15.84 -15.35
N ALA A 402 22.92 17.03 -14.78
CA ALA A 402 22.90 17.20 -13.33
C ALA A 402 21.69 16.53 -12.68
N PHE A 403 20.52 16.62 -13.32
CA PHE A 403 19.30 15.95 -12.88
C PHE A 403 19.43 14.40 -12.93
N GLU A 404 19.92 13.86 -14.04
CA GLU A 404 20.15 12.41 -14.19
C GLU A 404 21.18 11.87 -13.20
N ASN A 405 22.22 12.64 -12.91
CA ASN A 405 23.24 12.27 -11.93
C ASN A 405 22.69 12.28 -10.49
N ARG A 406 21.83 13.25 -10.13
CA ARG A 406 21.13 13.24 -8.84
C ARG A 406 20.25 12.00 -8.70
N LYS A 407 19.43 11.69 -9.70
CA LYS A 407 18.58 10.48 -9.71
C LYS A 407 19.40 9.20 -9.54
N LYS A 408 20.58 9.08 -10.19
CA LYS A 408 21.45 7.93 -10.04
C LYS A 408 22.07 7.85 -8.64
N ALA A 409 22.38 8.98 -8.01
CA ALA A 409 22.93 9.04 -6.66
C ALA A 409 21.88 8.68 -5.58
N GLU A 410 20.62 9.04 -5.81
CA GLU A 410 19.48 8.76 -4.94
C GLU A 410 18.90 7.36 -5.17
N SER A 411 19.04 6.82 -6.39
CA SER A 411 18.68 5.43 -6.67
C SER A 411 19.60 4.48 -5.91
N PRO A 412 19.08 3.48 -5.19
CA PRO A 412 19.91 2.47 -4.56
C PRO A 412 20.84 1.85 -5.61
N LYS A 413 22.13 1.77 -5.32
CA LYS A 413 23.07 1.06 -6.21
C LYS A 413 22.69 -0.41 -6.19
N CYS A 414 22.32 -0.96 -7.36
CA CYS A 414 22.16 -2.40 -7.57
C CYS A 414 23.42 -3.17 -7.21
#